data_39dd39c0bdad7f524f80cc496d952a4e
#
_entry.id   39dd39c0bdad7f524f80cc496d952a4e
#
_cell.length_a   1.000
_cell.length_b   1.000
_cell.length_c   1.000
_cell.angle_alpha   90.00
_cell.angle_beta   90.00
_cell.angle_gamma   90.00
#
_symmetry.space_group_name_H-M   'P 1'
#
loop_
_entity.id
_entity.type
_entity.pdbx_description
1 polymer ?
#
loop_
_entity_poly.entity_id
_entity_poly.type
_entity_poly.pdbx_seq_one_letter_code
_entity_poly.pdbx_strand_id
1 'polypeptide(L)'
;RALADYLATKGLGLISRQLARSGIMELVATTAPGLDDLLVLGRIKAFENERPNGVIIVDGPAAGHALDLVRAPLQLKRAIGSGPISQQADEVLTMLSDPARCKVMLVTTAAITPVTETCEAADELMEKAHIALAPIIVNKCDPAVPRVDDAILLPAIREAYHYLSLRAEAQSEAIGVLTDSLEQPQLHLIQHHSDGTALINAIADDLEQAIRDLP
;
A
#
# COMPACT_ATOMS: atom_id res chain seq x y z
N ARG A 1 -10.01 2.37 -24.05
CA ARG A 1 -10.90 3.55 -23.78
C ARG A 1 -10.21 4.53 -22.83
N ALA A 2 -9.70 4.11 -21.66
CA ALA A 2 -9.05 4.99 -20.69
C ALA A 2 -7.85 5.77 -21.26
N LEU A 3 -6.99 5.15 -22.07
CA LEU A 3 -5.85 5.80 -22.73
C LEU A 3 -6.29 6.89 -23.71
N ALA A 4 -7.34 6.63 -24.53
CA ALA A 4 -7.85 7.60 -25.49
C ALA A 4 -8.46 8.82 -24.79
N ASP A 5 -9.20 8.59 -23.70
CA ASP A 5 -9.80 9.66 -22.89
C ASP A 5 -8.74 10.48 -22.16
N TYR A 6 -7.68 9.85 -21.65
CA TYR A 6 -6.54 10.51 -21.03
C TYR A 6 -5.75 11.39 -22.01
N LEU A 7 -5.42 10.86 -23.19
CA LEU A 7 -4.71 11.62 -24.23
C LEU A 7 -5.55 12.79 -24.76
N ALA A 8 -6.86 12.63 -24.80
CA ALA A 8 -7.78 13.73 -25.17
C ALA A 8 -7.76 14.87 -24.15
N THR A 9 -7.69 14.54 -22.86
CA THR A 9 -7.67 15.52 -21.73
C THR A 9 -6.38 16.35 -21.70
N LYS A 10 -5.24 15.79 -22.18
CA LYS A 10 -3.93 16.47 -22.24
C LYS A 10 -3.70 17.28 -23.54
N GLY A 11 -4.74 17.54 -24.34
CA GLY A 11 -4.63 18.31 -25.60
C GLY A 11 -3.96 17.54 -26.74
N LEU A 12 -3.66 16.25 -26.55
CA LEU A 12 -3.04 15.36 -27.56
C LEU A 12 -4.09 14.65 -28.43
N GLY A 13 -5.33 15.15 -28.45
CA GLY A 13 -6.45 14.56 -29.15
C GLY A 13 -6.27 14.36 -30.66
N LEU A 14 -5.43 15.18 -31.30
CA LEU A 14 -5.07 15.00 -32.72
C LEU A 14 -4.06 13.85 -32.89
N ILE A 15 -3.09 13.76 -31.99
CA ILE A 15 -2.07 12.69 -31.97
C ILE A 15 -2.72 11.35 -31.59
N SER A 16 -3.67 11.34 -30.64
CA SER A 16 -4.42 10.13 -30.26
C SER A 16 -5.27 9.58 -31.40
N ARG A 17 -5.88 10.43 -32.21
CA ARG A 17 -6.67 10.01 -33.38
C ARG A 17 -5.77 9.44 -34.49
N GLN A 18 -4.56 9.96 -34.66
CA GLN A 18 -3.61 9.50 -35.68
C GLN A 18 -2.92 8.19 -35.25
N LEU A 19 -2.58 8.04 -33.97
CA LEU A 19 -2.07 6.80 -33.38
C LEU A 19 -3.14 5.70 -33.31
N ALA A 20 -4.39 6.03 -32.98
CA ALA A 20 -5.49 5.08 -32.99
C ALA A 20 -5.82 4.54 -34.40
N ARG A 21 -5.60 5.35 -35.45
CA ARG A 21 -5.77 4.92 -36.85
C ARG A 21 -4.62 4.05 -37.37
N SER A 22 -3.45 4.14 -36.78
CA SER A 22 -2.25 3.38 -37.22
C SER A 22 -2.12 1.99 -36.57
N GLY A 23 -3.01 1.60 -35.65
CA GLY A 23 -2.91 0.34 -34.90
C GLY A 23 -1.71 0.26 -33.92
N ILE A 24 -0.87 1.29 -33.89
CA ILE A 24 0.34 1.34 -33.05
C ILE A 24 -0.05 1.43 -31.57
N MET A 25 -1.19 2.05 -31.24
CA MET A 25 -1.67 2.15 -29.85
C MET A 25 -2.01 0.77 -29.24
N GLU A 26 -2.58 -0.11 -30.05
CA GLU A 26 -2.92 -1.48 -29.60
C GLU A 26 -1.67 -2.34 -29.47
N LEU A 27 -0.70 -2.11 -30.35
CA LEU A 27 0.61 -2.77 -30.30
C LEU A 27 1.45 -2.28 -29.10
N VAL A 28 1.47 -0.99 -28.80
CA VAL A 28 2.20 -0.42 -27.65
C VAL A 28 1.55 -0.82 -26.33
N ALA A 29 0.23 -0.82 -26.24
CA ALA A 29 -0.49 -1.26 -25.05
C ALA A 29 -0.30 -2.76 -24.74
N THR A 30 -0.14 -3.59 -25.79
CA THR A 30 0.08 -5.04 -25.64
C THR A 30 1.56 -5.43 -25.49
N THR A 31 2.49 -4.53 -25.85
CA THR A 31 3.94 -4.83 -25.87
C THR A 31 4.76 -4.08 -24.82
N ALA A 32 4.20 -3.07 -24.15
CA ALA A 32 4.89 -2.32 -23.10
C ALA A 32 4.28 -2.62 -21.71
N PRO A 33 4.83 -3.60 -20.96
CA PRO A 33 4.38 -3.88 -19.60
C PRO A 33 4.44 -2.61 -18.74
N GLY A 34 3.40 -2.38 -17.89
CA GLY A 34 3.34 -1.23 -16.99
C GLY A 34 2.74 0.06 -17.59
N LEU A 35 2.30 0.06 -18.87
CA LEU A 35 1.64 1.24 -19.44
C LEU A 35 0.30 1.53 -18.76
N ASP A 36 -0.50 0.51 -18.45
CA ASP A 36 -1.76 0.67 -17.73
C ASP A 36 -1.51 1.22 -16.32
N ASP A 37 -0.46 0.76 -15.65
CA ASP A 37 -0.06 1.25 -14.33
C ASP A 37 0.36 2.73 -14.38
N LEU A 38 1.13 3.13 -15.38
CA LEU A 38 1.48 4.53 -15.60
C LEU A 38 0.23 5.40 -15.82
N LEU A 39 -0.77 4.90 -16.52
CA LEU A 39 -2.04 5.61 -16.73
C LEU A 39 -2.83 5.79 -15.43
N VAL A 40 -2.88 4.75 -14.59
CA VAL A 40 -3.49 4.82 -13.25
C VAL A 40 -2.79 5.87 -12.40
N LEU A 41 -1.47 5.81 -12.29
CA LEU A 41 -0.68 6.78 -11.54
C LEU A 41 -0.79 8.21 -12.12
N GLY A 42 -0.83 8.34 -13.44
CA GLY A 42 -1.09 9.61 -14.11
C GLY A 42 -2.47 10.19 -13.79
N ARG A 43 -3.47 9.34 -13.57
CA ARG A 43 -4.81 9.78 -13.13
C ARG A 43 -4.80 10.25 -11.68
N ILE A 44 -4.08 9.55 -10.79
CA ILE A 44 -3.89 9.96 -9.39
C ILE A 44 -3.23 11.34 -9.35
N LYS A 45 -2.16 11.54 -10.13
CA LYS A 45 -1.50 12.85 -10.26
C LYS A 45 -2.43 13.95 -10.77
N ALA A 46 -3.34 13.63 -11.70
CA ALA A 46 -4.33 14.59 -12.16
C ALA A 46 -5.29 15.00 -11.05
N PHE A 47 -5.75 14.07 -10.22
CA PHE A 47 -6.56 14.37 -9.03
C PHE A 47 -5.83 15.26 -8.02
N GLU A 48 -4.53 15.03 -7.79
CA GLU A 48 -3.71 15.88 -6.95
C GLU A 48 -3.69 17.33 -7.45
N ASN A 49 -3.50 17.54 -8.76
CA ASN A 49 -3.52 18.86 -9.37
C ASN A 49 -4.89 19.54 -9.29
N GLU A 50 -5.99 18.76 -9.37
CA GLU A 50 -7.37 19.26 -9.22
C GLU A 50 -7.69 19.66 -7.76
N ARG A 51 -6.98 19.10 -6.78
CA ARG A 51 -7.22 19.25 -5.34
C ARG A 51 -5.92 19.50 -4.55
N PRO A 52 -5.24 20.63 -4.75
CA PRO A 52 -3.89 20.87 -4.20
C PRO A 52 -3.82 20.86 -2.66
N ASN A 53 -4.95 21.05 -1.97
CA ASN A 53 -5.04 21.01 -0.51
C ASN A 53 -5.83 19.79 0.00
N GLY A 54 -6.12 18.82 -0.86
CA GLY A 54 -6.88 17.61 -0.53
C GLY A 54 -5.97 16.45 -0.18
N VAL A 55 -6.49 15.52 0.62
CA VAL A 55 -5.90 14.20 0.84
C VAL A 55 -6.52 13.22 -0.15
N ILE A 56 -5.69 12.46 -0.87
CA ILE A 56 -6.12 11.40 -1.78
C ILE A 56 -5.67 10.07 -1.18
N ILE A 57 -6.61 9.21 -0.87
CA ILE A 57 -6.34 7.84 -0.41
C ILE A 57 -6.56 6.91 -1.58
N VAL A 58 -5.54 6.15 -1.92
CA VAL A 58 -5.58 5.14 -2.98
C VAL A 58 -5.57 3.77 -2.31
N ASP A 59 -6.68 3.04 -2.44
CA ASP A 59 -6.74 1.63 -2.04
C ASP A 59 -5.98 0.82 -3.09
N GLY A 60 -4.75 0.43 -2.73
CA GLY A 60 -3.82 -0.24 -3.62
C GLY A 60 -4.10 -1.75 -3.72
N PRO A 61 -3.58 -2.40 -4.77
CA PRO A 61 -3.64 -3.86 -4.88
C PRO A 61 -2.74 -4.53 -3.81
N ALA A 62 -2.83 -5.87 -3.71
CA ALA A 62 -1.95 -6.65 -2.83
C ALA A 62 -0.46 -6.39 -3.12
N ALA A 63 0.41 -6.59 -2.10
CA ALA A 63 1.79 -6.13 -2.06
C ALA A 63 2.61 -6.35 -3.36
N GLY A 64 2.56 -7.54 -3.96
CA GLY A 64 3.28 -7.81 -5.21
C GLY A 64 2.85 -6.91 -6.37
N HIS A 65 1.55 -6.78 -6.61
CA HIS A 65 1.02 -5.90 -7.65
C HIS A 65 1.18 -4.41 -7.31
N ALA A 66 1.17 -4.04 -6.03
CA ALA A 66 1.42 -2.66 -5.61
C ALA A 66 2.86 -2.23 -5.94
N LEU A 67 3.83 -3.12 -5.75
CA LEU A 67 5.22 -2.90 -6.13
C LEU A 67 5.38 -2.74 -7.65
N ASP A 68 4.71 -3.59 -8.43
CA ASP A 68 4.71 -3.48 -9.89
C ASP A 68 4.12 -2.15 -10.35
N LEU A 69 2.99 -1.74 -9.77
CA LEU A 69 2.32 -0.46 -10.05
C LEU A 69 3.29 0.73 -9.86
N VAL A 70 3.95 0.81 -8.71
CA VAL A 70 4.81 1.96 -8.40
C VAL A 70 6.15 1.94 -9.14
N ARG A 71 6.60 0.77 -9.62
CA ARG A 71 7.82 0.60 -10.43
C ARG A 71 7.60 0.83 -11.92
N ALA A 72 6.37 0.70 -12.39
CA ALA A 72 6.03 0.81 -13.81
C ALA A 72 6.58 2.09 -14.48
N PRO A 73 6.50 3.30 -13.86
CA PRO A 73 7.07 4.51 -14.45
C PRO A 73 8.57 4.41 -14.71
N LEU A 74 9.33 3.84 -13.76
CA LEU A 74 10.78 3.69 -13.90
C LEU A 74 11.14 2.68 -14.98
N GLN A 75 10.42 1.57 -15.06
CA GLN A 75 10.63 0.54 -16.08
C GLN A 75 10.32 1.07 -17.47
N LEU A 76 9.20 1.79 -17.64
CA LEU A 76 8.81 2.40 -18.91
C LEU A 76 9.80 3.48 -19.35
N LYS A 77 10.27 4.32 -18.44
CA LYS A 77 11.30 5.32 -18.75
C LYS A 77 12.57 4.69 -19.31
N ARG A 78 13.02 3.57 -18.72
CA ARG A 78 14.20 2.83 -19.18
C ARG A 78 13.97 2.17 -20.54
N ALA A 79 12.75 1.68 -20.82
CA ALA A 79 12.42 0.98 -22.06
C ALA A 79 12.21 1.93 -23.24
N ILE A 80 11.58 3.10 -23.02
CA ILE A 80 11.15 4.01 -24.10
C ILE A 80 12.17 5.12 -24.36
N GLY A 81 13.00 5.46 -23.38
CA GLY A 81 14.06 6.47 -23.49
C GLY A 81 13.57 7.91 -23.58
N SER A 82 12.78 8.31 -24.58
CA SER A 82 12.29 9.68 -24.76
C SER A 82 10.90 9.75 -25.39
N GLY A 83 10.23 10.89 -25.22
CA GLY A 83 8.89 11.15 -25.77
C GLY A 83 7.82 11.38 -24.70
N PRO A 84 6.54 11.53 -25.10
CA PRO A 84 5.45 11.91 -24.18
C PRO A 84 5.23 10.91 -23.04
N ILE A 85 5.43 9.61 -23.29
CA ILE A 85 5.28 8.55 -22.26
C ILE A 85 6.44 8.65 -21.25
N SER A 86 7.67 8.86 -21.72
CA SER A 86 8.83 9.07 -20.84
C SER A 86 8.68 10.32 -19.98
N GLN A 87 8.18 11.41 -20.55
CA GLN A 87 7.90 12.65 -19.81
C GLN A 87 6.82 12.43 -18.74
N GLN A 88 5.74 11.71 -19.07
CA GLN A 88 4.69 11.36 -18.10
C GLN A 88 5.23 10.48 -16.98
N ALA A 89 6.12 9.53 -17.30
CA ALA A 89 6.77 8.69 -16.30
C ALA A 89 7.65 9.53 -15.36
N ASP A 90 8.40 10.51 -15.86
CA ASP A 90 9.19 11.44 -15.04
C ASP A 90 8.33 12.28 -14.09
N GLU A 91 7.21 12.78 -14.58
CA GLU A 91 6.29 13.55 -13.77
C GLU A 91 5.65 12.72 -12.65
N VAL A 92 5.34 11.45 -12.92
CA VAL A 92 4.81 10.51 -11.92
C VAL A 92 5.90 10.12 -10.93
N LEU A 93 7.12 9.81 -11.37
CA LEU A 93 8.25 9.52 -10.49
C LEU A 93 8.54 10.69 -9.53
N THR A 94 8.48 11.92 -10.03
CA THR A 94 8.64 13.11 -9.19
C THR A 94 7.57 13.22 -8.10
N MET A 95 6.32 12.86 -8.40
CA MET A 95 5.24 12.81 -7.41
C MET A 95 5.48 11.69 -6.37
N LEU A 96 5.80 10.48 -6.83
CA LEU A 96 5.98 9.32 -5.95
C LEU A 96 7.18 9.46 -5.01
N SER A 97 8.28 10.09 -5.46
CA SER A 97 9.49 10.26 -4.66
C SER A 97 9.48 11.47 -3.71
N ASP A 98 8.46 12.32 -3.78
CA ASP A 98 8.32 13.47 -2.90
C ASP A 98 7.51 13.10 -1.64
N PRO A 99 8.14 12.99 -0.44
CA PRO A 99 7.48 12.59 0.78
C PRO A 99 6.41 13.57 1.29
N ALA A 100 6.40 14.80 0.77
CA ALA A 100 5.35 15.77 1.05
C ALA A 100 4.08 15.53 0.21
N ARG A 101 4.20 14.80 -0.90
CA ARG A 101 3.13 14.54 -1.86
C ARG A 101 2.63 13.10 -1.81
N CYS A 102 3.51 12.13 -1.61
CA CYS A 102 3.19 10.71 -1.64
C CYS A 102 3.88 9.95 -0.52
N LYS A 103 3.12 9.12 0.18
CA LYS A 103 3.62 8.11 1.10
C LYS A 103 2.85 6.82 0.90
N VAL A 104 3.53 5.69 1.00
CA VAL A 104 2.88 4.38 1.01
C VAL A 104 2.69 3.92 2.45
N MET A 105 1.47 3.55 2.80
CA MET A 105 1.13 2.94 4.07
C MET A 105 0.99 1.43 3.86
N LEU A 106 1.90 0.66 4.47
CA LEU A 106 1.83 -0.79 4.45
C LEU A 106 0.87 -1.28 5.52
N VAL A 107 0.09 -2.29 5.19
CA VAL A 107 -0.84 -2.94 6.13
C VAL A 107 -0.51 -4.42 6.17
N THR A 108 -0.22 -4.93 7.36
CA THR A 108 0.10 -6.33 7.61
C THR A 108 -0.76 -6.92 8.72
N THR A 109 -0.59 -8.18 9.01
CA THR A 109 -1.13 -8.83 10.20
C THR A 109 0.02 -9.35 11.05
N ALA A 110 -0.21 -9.53 12.36
CA ALA A 110 0.79 -9.97 13.30
C ALA A 110 1.10 -11.49 13.18
N ALA A 111 1.60 -11.89 12.01
CA ALA A 111 2.05 -13.24 11.71
C ALA A 111 3.37 -13.20 10.92
N ILE A 112 4.23 -14.20 11.10
CA ILE A 112 5.60 -14.15 10.59
C ILE A 112 5.67 -13.95 9.06
N THR A 113 4.87 -14.68 8.28
CA THR A 113 4.89 -14.57 6.82
C THR A 113 4.45 -13.19 6.32
N PRO A 114 3.27 -12.64 6.70
CA PRO A 114 2.88 -11.28 6.31
C PRO A 114 3.89 -10.21 6.76
N VAL A 115 4.49 -10.36 7.93
CA VAL A 115 5.51 -9.44 8.43
C VAL A 115 6.76 -9.49 7.54
N THR A 116 7.26 -10.69 7.21
CA THR A 116 8.42 -10.85 6.34
C THR A 116 8.15 -10.22 4.95
N GLU A 117 7.01 -10.51 4.35
CA GLU A 117 6.59 -9.89 3.07
C GLU A 117 6.50 -8.36 3.17
N THR A 118 6.06 -7.84 4.34
CA THR A 118 5.99 -6.40 4.58
C THR A 118 7.37 -5.77 4.67
N CYS A 119 8.33 -6.41 5.35
CA CYS A 119 9.72 -5.95 5.41
C CYS A 119 10.35 -5.92 4.02
N GLU A 120 10.19 -6.98 3.24
CA GLU A 120 10.69 -7.04 1.85
C GLU A 120 10.06 -5.94 0.97
N ALA A 121 8.75 -5.71 1.11
CA ALA A 121 8.06 -4.65 0.37
C ALA A 121 8.54 -3.25 0.79
N ALA A 122 8.79 -3.03 2.09
CA ALA A 122 9.32 -1.78 2.62
C ALA A 122 10.71 -1.46 2.03
N ASP A 123 11.62 -2.44 2.05
CA ASP A 123 12.96 -2.29 1.46
C ASP A 123 12.88 -1.95 -0.03
N GLU A 124 12.02 -2.64 -0.76
CA GLU A 124 11.82 -2.38 -2.19
C GLU A 124 11.29 -0.99 -2.48
N LEU A 125 10.32 -0.52 -1.68
CA LEU A 125 9.75 0.83 -1.83
C LEU A 125 10.79 1.90 -1.51
N MET A 126 11.49 1.77 -0.41
CA MET A 126 12.45 2.78 0.06
C MET A 126 13.74 2.78 -0.76
N GLU A 127 14.38 1.61 -0.95
CA GLU A 127 15.70 1.55 -1.56
C GLU A 127 15.67 1.56 -3.09
N LYS A 128 14.68 0.87 -3.70
CA LYS A 128 14.64 0.72 -5.15
C LYS A 128 13.71 1.70 -5.85
N ALA A 129 12.60 2.07 -5.20
CA ALA A 129 11.63 3.01 -5.75
C ALA A 129 11.77 4.44 -5.19
N HIS A 130 12.53 4.62 -4.11
CA HIS A 130 12.71 5.91 -3.41
C HIS A 130 11.40 6.54 -2.96
N ILE A 131 10.46 5.71 -2.50
CA ILE A 131 9.15 6.12 -2.02
C ILE A 131 9.15 6.12 -0.50
N ALA A 132 8.68 7.20 0.10
CA ALA A 132 8.57 7.31 1.56
C ALA A 132 7.42 6.45 2.09
N LEU A 133 7.63 5.84 3.25
CA LEU A 133 6.59 5.12 3.96
C LEU A 133 5.88 6.03 4.97
N ALA A 134 4.59 5.78 5.16
CA ALA A 134 3.81 6.19 6.31
C ALA A 134 3.99 5.16 7.45
N PRO A 135 3.47 5.40 8.66
CA PRO A 135 3.43 4.38 9.70
C PRO A 135 2.80 3.07 9.20
N ILE A 136 3.36 1.94 9.64
CA ILE A 136 2.89 0.61 9.23
C ILE A 136 1.70 0.22 10.11
N ILE A 137 0.62 -0.27 9.50
CA ILE A 137 -0.53 -0.79 10.23
C ILE A 137 -0.37 -2.30 10.44
N VAL A 138 -0.33 -2.73 11.70
CA VAL A 138 -0.47 -4.13 12.08
C VAL A 138 -1.92 -4.37 12.45
N ASN A 139 -2.67 -4.93 11.52
CA ASN A 139 -4.12 -5.11 11.62
C ASN A 139 -4.48 -6.45 12.27
N LYS A 140 -5.66 -6.52 12.88
CA LYS A 140 -6.23 -7.71 13.50
C LYS A 140 -5.34 -8.28 14.61
N CYS A 141 -4.75 -7.43 15.42
CA CYS A 141 -4.02 -7.85 16.61
C CYS A 141 -4.99 -8.52 17.60
N ASP A 142 -4.57 -9.65 18.15
CA ASP A 142 -5.31 -10.27 19.25
C ASP A 142 -5.14 -9.40 20.53
N PRO A 143 -6.15 -9.33 21.37
CA PRO A 143 -6.05 -8.63 22.65
C PRO A 143 -5.04 -9.35 23.56
N ALA A 144 -4.47 -8.60 24.50
CA ALA A 144 -3.55 -9.15 25.48
C ALA A 144 -4.21 -10.27 26.30
N VAL A 145 -3.53 -11.41 26.40
CA VAL A 145 -3.98 -12.53 27.22
C VAL A 145 -3.47 -12.32 28.66
N PRO A 146 -4.37 -12.22 29.66
CA PRO A 146 -3.96 -12.05 31.06
C PRO A 146 -3.23 -13.31 31.56
N ARG A 147 -2.21 -13.10 32.37
CA ARG A 147 -1.51 -14.23 33.02
C ARG A 147 -2.39 -14.80 34.13
N VAL A 148 -2.72 -16.06 34.02
CA VAL A 148 -3.55 -16.80 34.99
C VAL A 148 -2.82 -18.06 35.40
N ASP A 149 -2.97 -18.44 36.68
CA ASP A 149 -2.43 -19.73 37.16
C ASP A 149 -3.27 -20.88 36.56
N ASP A 150 -2.61 -21.73 35.79
CA ASP A 150 -3.19 -22.87 35.10
C ASP A 150 -3.90 -23.85 36.05
N ALA A 151 -3.47 -23.93 37.30
CA ALA A 151 -4.02 -24.82 38.29
C ALA A 151 -5.47 -24.48 38.69
N ILE A 152 -5.89 -23.22 38.53
CA ILE A 152 -7.23 -22.75 38.87
C ILE A 152 -8.22 -22.83 37.72
N LEU A 153 -7.74 -23.12 36.49
CA LEU A 153 -8.58 -23.16 35.29
C LEU A 153 -9.31 -24.50 35.16
N LEU A 154 -10.59 -24.45 34.82
CA LEU A 154 -11.33 -25.64 34.37
C LEU A 154 -10.71 -26.19 33.08
N PRO A 155 -10.75 -27.52 32.85
CA PRO A 155 -10.07 -28.16 31.71
C PRO A 155 -10.39 -27.52 30.35
N ALA A 156 -11.68 -27.26 30.05
CA ALA A 156 -12.10 -26.65 28.80
C ALA A 156 -11.61 -25.19 28.64
N ILE A 157 -11.53 -24.43 29.75
CA ILE A 157 -11.03 -23.04 29.75
C ILE A 157 -9.50 -23.05 29.61
N ARG A 158 -8.83 -24.03 30.21
CA ARG A 158 -7.38 -24.20 30.14
C ARG A 158 -6.92 -24.43 28.69
N GLU A 159 -7.60 -25.28 27.94
CA GLU A 159 -7.27 -25.52 26.53
C GLU A 159 -7.40 -24.25 25.70
N ALA A 160 -8.49 -23.48 25.86
CA ALA A 160 -8.69 -22.21 25.19
C ALA A 160 -7.64 -21.17 25.60
N TYR A 161 -7.29 -21.11 26.88
CA TYR A 161 -6.25 -20.22 27.41
C TYR A 161 -4.87 -20.53 26.80
N HIS A 162 -4.49 -21.81 26.73
CA HIS A 162 -3.23 -22.20 26.10
C HIS A 162 -3.19 -21.83 24.61
N TYR A 163 -4.29 -22.06 23.90
CA TYR A 163 -4.38 -21.67 22.50
C TYR A 163 -4.19 -20.15 22.30
N LEU A 164 -4.87 -19.33 23.12
CA LEU A 164 -4.75 -17.88 23.05
C LEU A 164 -3.35 -17.42 23.47
N SER A 165 -2.74 -18.05 24.47
CA SER A 165 -1.38 -17.73 24.89
C SER A 165 -0.35 -18.00 23.79
N LEU A 166 -0.43 -19.14 23.12
CA LEU A 166 0.44 -19.48 21.98
C LEU A 166 0.27 -18.49 20.82
N ARG A 167 -0.98 -18.08 20.54
CA ARG A 167 -1.24 -17.05 19.51
C ARG A 167 -0.62 -15.70 19.88
N ALA A 168 -0.76 -15.28 21.14
CA ALA A 168 -0.19 -14.04 21.64
C ALA A 168 1.35 -14.06 21.59
N GLU A 169 1.98 -15.19 21.90
CA GLU A 169 3.42 -15.38 21.76
C GLU A 169 3.87 -15.26 20.30
N ALA A 170 3.22 -15.98 19.39
CA ALA A 170 3.52 -15.92 17.96
C ALA A 170 3.31 -14.51 17.38
N GLN A 171 2.25 -13.81 17.82
CA GLN A 171 2.01 -12.40 17.44
C GLN A 171 3.15 -11.50 17.94
N SER A 172 3.56 -11.66 19.21
CA SER A 172 4.64 -10.86 19.79
C SER A 172 5.97 -11.09 19.07
N GLU A 173 6.28 -12.34 18.69
CA GLU A 173 7.45 -12.68 17.89
C GLU A 173 7.41 -11.98 16.52
N ALA A 174 6.30 -12.06 15.81
CA ALA A 174 6.14 -11.43 14.50
C ALA A 174 6.28 -9.90 14.59
N ILE A 175 5.66 -9.25 15.58
CA ILE A 175 5.81 -7.81 15.82
C ILE A 175 7.26 -7.46 16.16
N GLY A 176 7.96 -8.31 16.95
CA GLY A 176 9.37 -8.15 17.23
C GLY A 176 10.22 -8.12 15.95
N VAL A 177 10.00 -9.06 15.03
CA VAL A 177 10.69 -9.10 13.73
C VAL A 177 10.45 -7.81 12.95
N LEU A 178 9.21 -7.31 12.91
CA LEU A 178 8.87 -6.06 12.23
C LEU A 178 9.60 -4.86 12.84
N THR A 179 9.64 -4.79 14.16
CA THR A 179 10.29 -3.70 14.92
C THR A 179 11.81 -3.70 14.74
N ASP A 180 12.42 -4.89 14.72
CA ASP A 180 13.86 -5.02 14.53
C ASP A 180 14.31 -4.75 13.09
N SER A 181 13.41 -4.97 12.13
CA SER A 181 13.71 -4.81 10.70
C SER A 181 13.45 -3.40 10.18
N LEU A 182 12.48 -2.67 10.72
CA LEU A 182 12.02 -1.38 10.18
C LEU A 182 11.93 -0.32 11.28
N GLU A 183 12.50 0.86 11.00
CA GLU A 183 12.43 2.03 11.89
C GLU A 183 11.10 2.77 11.85
N GLN A 184 10.19 2.41 10.92
CA GLN A 184 8.89 3.06 10.78
C GLN A 184 8.01 2.83 12.01
N PRO A 185 7.30 3.89 12.49
CA PRO A 185 6.29 3.73 13.53
C PRO A 185 5.22 2.70 13.14
N GLN A 186 4.75 1.95 14.12
CA GLN A 186 3.73 0.92 13.95
C GLN A 186 2.43 1.32 14.64
N LEU A 187 1.31 1.13 13.97
CA LEU A 187 -0.04 1.31 14.49
C LEU A 187 -0.69 -0.06 14.64
N HIS A 188 -0.94 -0.49 15.88
CA HIS A 188 -1.53 -1.79 16.16
C HIS A 188 -3.04 -1.65 16.32
N LEU A 189 -3.80 -2.27 15.41
CA LEU A 189 -5.26 -2.27 15.43
C LEU A 189 -5.79 -3.61 15.95
N ILE A 190 -6.67 -3.56 16.95
CA ILE A 190 -7.24 -4.75 17.57
C ILE A 190 -8.25 -5.40 16.62
N GLN A 191 -8.39 -6.72 16.68
CA GLN A 191 -9.39 -7.44 15.93
C GLN A 191 -10.78 -7.18 16.52
N HIS A 192 -11.67 -6.61 15.71
CA HIS A 192 -13.09 -6.44 16.04
C HIS A 192 -13.94 -7.56 15.46
N HIS A 193 -15.02 -7.91 16.16
CA HIS A 193 -16.00 -8.92 15.75
C HIS A 193 -17.35 -8.32 15.33
N SER A 194 -17.42 -7.00 15.20
CA SER A 194 -18.56 -6.28 14.63
C SER A 194 -18.52 -6.28 13.11
N ASP A 195 -19.59 -5.85 12.47
CA ASP A 195 -19.72 -5.74 11.01
C ASP A 195 -20.24 -4.37 10.57
N GLY A 196 -20.21 -4.12 9.27
CA GLY A 196 -20.74 -2.91 8.65
C GLY A 196 -20.17 -1.61 9.22
N THR A 197 -21.04 -0.63 9.45
CA THR A 197 -20.65 0.71 9.95
C THR A 197 -20.06 0.65 11.37
N ALA A 198 -20.50 -0.28 12.22
CA ALA A 198 -19.96 -0.45 13.57
C ALA A 198 -18.49 -0.86 13.53
N LEU A 199 -18.10 -1.76 12.62
CA LEU A 199 -16.71 -2.15 12.39
C LEU A 199 -15.86 -0.97 11.90
N ILE A 200 -16.37 -0.21 10.93
CA ILE A 200 -15.66 0.96 10.39
C ILE A 200 -15.38 2.00 11.47
N ASN A 201 -16.39 2.29 12.31
CA ASN A 201 -16.22 3.25 13.41
C ASN A 201 -15.22 2.74 14.46
N ALA A 202 -15.29 1.46 14.85
CA ALA A 202 -14.37 0.87 15.81
C ALA A 202 -12.90 0.93 15.30
N ILE A 203 -12.68 0.61 14.03
CA ILE A 203 -11.34 0.72 13.41
C ILE A 203 -10.89 2.18 13.34
N ALA A 204 -11.79 3.12 13.05
CA ALA A 204 -11.45 4.54 13.00
C ALA A 204 -11.07 5.08 14.40
N ASP A 205 -11.78 4.67 15.45
CA ASP A 205 -11.46 5.02 16.83
C ASP A 205 -10.12 4.46 17.28
N ASP A 206 -9.83 3.17 16.96
CA ASP A 206 -8.54 2.54 17.22
C ASP A 206 -7.40 3.26 16.50
N LEU A 207 -7.60 3.60 15.22
CA LEU A 207 -6.61 4.29 14.42
C LEU A 207 -6.34 5.70 14.97
N GLU A 208 -7.37 6.42 15.37
CA GLU A 208 -7.23 7.74 15.98
C GLU A 208 -6.44 7.66 17.30
N GLN A 209 -6.71 6.65 18.13
CA GLN A 209 -5.97 6.42 19.37
C GLN A 209 -4.51 6.07 19.08
N ALA A 210 -4.25 5.13 18.17
CA ALA A 210 -2.92 4.72 17.82
C ALA A 210 -2.07 5.85 17.23
N ILE A 211 -2.69 6.78 16.46
CA ILE A 211 -2.00 7.98 15.95
C ILE A 211 -1.63 8.94 17.09
N ARG A 212 -2.47 9.09 18.11
CA ARG A 212 -2.16 9.95 19.27
C ARG A 212 -1.00 9.40 20.10
N ASP A 213 -0.82 8.09 20.10
CA ASP A 213 0.23 7.39 20.85
C ASP A 213 1.57 7.31 20.08
N LEU A 214 1.63 7.85 18.84
CA LEU A 214 2.87 7.96 18.08
C LEU A 214 3.86 8.90 18.80
N PRO A 215 5.16 8.52 18.82
CA PRO A 215 6.22 9.30 19.47
C PRO A 215 6.49 10.66 18.80
#